data_eec53c5fab0ccd8c10b76e3bf45fcc27
#
_entry.id   eec53c5fab0ccd8c10b76e3bf45fcc27
#
_cell.length_a   1.000
_cell.length_b   1.000
_cell.length_c   1.000
_cell.angle_alpha   90.00
_cell.angle_beta   90.00
_cell.angle_gamma   90.00
#
_symmetry.space_group_name_H-M   'P 1'
#
loop_
_entity.id
_entity.type
_entity.pdbx_description
1 polymer ?
#
loop_
_entity_poly.entity_id
_entity_poly.type
_entity_poly.pdbx_seq_one_letter_code
_entity_poly.pdbx_strand_id
1 'polypeptide(L)'
;MTVYHLNASYEGYAKHFHQYYKQPYKTTHTFANFGYIGLIGSIGAYNDVSIGLGQKVWITTEQDITSRLGNPWTYVLRDVIQFADSIDSALTMLVNAHRTCSVHLGLGEYHRNTSGREDDDDNVGFLGIEYSAKEFNVFAWEDMYNTTQHPVLENVVYWDPYVQPSNNTCLGSLLVEHYGRIDAPTVIRNITSVLKTGNTLNMVLDYNENAVYIAYSAPEDPQGPIEAFNRVHTRIDMAKLFAEPVPTIDDE
;
A
#
# COMPACT_ATOMS: atom_id res chain seq x y z
N MET A 1 3.38 -0.14 14.84
CA MET A 1 2.53 0.85 14.17
C MET A 1 2.99 2.22 14.64
N THR A 2 3.11 3.18 13.76
CA THR A 2 3.44 4.57 14.12
C THR A 2 2.39 5.46 13.44
N VAL A 3 1.71 6.29 14.22
CA VAL A 3 0.76 7.28 13.71
C VAL A 3 1.44 8.64 13.74
N TYR A 4 1.35 9.37 12.65
CA TYR A 4 1.89 10.72 12.54
C TYR A 4 0.75 11.72 12.45
N HIS A 5 0.65 12.59 13.44
CA HIS A 5 -0.19 13.78 13.40
C HIS A 5 0.70 14.98 13.03
N LEU A 6 0.51 15.51 11.84
CA LEU A 6 1.32 16.62 11.36
C LEU A 6 0.49 17.91 11.41
N ASN A 7 0.91 18.84 12.24
CA ASN A 7 0.39 20.20 12.18
C ASN A 7 1.00 20.94 10.99
N ALA A 8 0.20 21.78 10.34
CA ALA A 8 0.59 22.60 9.17
C ALA A 8 1.80 23.53 9.40
N SER A 9 2.30 23.63 10.61
CA SER A 9 3.48 24.43 10.99
C SER A 9 4.82 23.76 10.71
N TYR A 10 4.87 22.56 10.11
CA TYR A 10 6.11 21.85 9.82
C TYR A 10 6.79 22.35 8.53
N GLU A 11 6.85 23.68 8.37
CA GLU A 11 7.51 24.34 7.22
C GLU A 11 8.99 23.94 7.05
N GLY A 12 9.68 23.53 8.12
CA GLY A 12 11.09 23.17 8.07
C GLY A 12 11.37 21.87 7.32
N TYR A 13 10.49 20.87 7.44
CA TYR A 13 10.65 19.57 6.79
C TYR A 13 10.31 19.65 5.31
N ALA A 14 9.26 20.37 4.97
CA ALA A 14 8.84 20.62 3.59
C ALA A 14 9.95 21.30 2.76
N LYS A 15 10.70 22.25 3.34
CA LYS A 15 11.77 22.96 2.63
C LYS A 15 12.91 22.08 2.15
N HIS A 16 13.25 21.01 2.86
CA HIS A 16 14.35 20.11 2.49
C HIS A 16 13.96 19.16 1.36
N PHE A 17 12.71 18.74 1.29
CA PHE A 17 12.18 17.84 0.26
C PHE A 17 11.73 18.57 -1.00
N HIS A 18 11.38 19.87 -0.94
CA HIS A 18 11.07 20.70 -2.10
C HIS A 18 12.18 20.73 -3.16
N GLN A 19 13.40 20.40 -2.79
CA GLN A 19 14.52 20.38 -3.72
C GLN A 19 14.46 19.18 -4.68
N TYR A 20 13.73 18.11 -4.31
CA TYR A 20 13.59 16.88 -5.10
C TYR A 20 12.30 16.84 -5.93
N TYR A 21 11.23 17.42 -5.42
CA TYR A 21 9.94 17.51 -6.10
C TYR A 21 9.70 18.99 -6.46
N LYS A 22 9.63 19.30 -7.74
CA LYS A 22 9.51 20.68 -8.24
C LYS A 22 8.18 21.38 -7.90
N GLN A 23 7.30 20.76 -7.12
CA GLN A 23 6.00 21.33 -6.72
C GLN A 23 5.89 21.43 -5.19
N PRO A 24 5.46 22.60 -4.68
CA PRO A 24 5.18 22.73 -3.25
C PRO A 24 3.90 21.94 -2.92
N TYR A 25 4.00 20.92 -2.06
CA TYR A 25 2.84 20.28 -1.48
C TYR A 25 2.11 21.29 -0.58
N LYS A 26 0.83 21.50 -0.85
CA LYS A 26 0.03 22.50 -0.13
C LYS A 26 -0.59 21.95 1.16
N THR A 27 -0.77 20.65 1.23
CA THR A 27 -1.44 19.96 2.33
C THR A 27 -0.58 18.82 2.85
N THR A 28 -0.67 18.57 4.14
CA THR A 28 -0.11 17.38 4.79
C THR A 28 -1.25 16.63 5.44
N HIS A 29 -1.22 15.31 5.31
CA HIS A 29 -2.23 14.42 5.87
C HIS A 29 -1.75 13.76 7.15
N THR A 30 -2.66 13.51 8.06
CA THR A 30 -2.44 12.55 9.14
C THR A 30 -2.43 11.16 8.53
N PHE A 31 -1.45 10.34 8.90
CA PHE A 31 -1.34 9.01 8.34
C PHE A 31 -0.83 7.98 9.37
N ALA A 32 -1.23 6.75 9.16
CA ALA A 32 -0.70 5.59 9.86
C ALA A 32 0.31 4.86 8.97
N ASN A 33 1.47 4.55 9.53
CA ASN A 33 2.53 3.81 8.87
C ASN A 33 2.65 2.41 9.48
N PHE A 34 2.55 1.39 8.63
CA PHE A 34 2.61 -0.02 9.00
C PHE A 34 3.94 -0.60 8.53
N GLY A 35 4.87 -0.74 9.44
CA GLY A 35 6.23 -1.17 9.15
C GLY A 35 6.93 -1.67 10.40
N TYR A 36 8.23 -1.54 10.45
CA TYR A 36 9.07 -2.01 11.55
C TYR A 36 9.55 -0.84 12.40
N ILE A 37 9.77 -1.10 13.67
CA ILE A 37 10.34 -0.11 14.60
C ILE A 37 11.69 0.38 14.04
N GLY A 38 11.84 1.70 13.96
CA GLY A 38 13.04 2.35 13.43
C GLY A 38 13.03 2.59 11.92
N LEU A 39 12.05 2.08 11.18
CA LEU A 39 11.87 2.42 9.77
C LEU A 39 11.18 3.77 9.64
N ILE A 40 11.88 4.74 9.05
CA ILE A 40 11.35 6.11 8.83
C ILE A 40 10.44 6.15 7.59
N GLY A 41 10.73 5.33 6.58
CA GLY A 41 9.92 5.22 5.36
C GLY A 41 8.64 4.43 5.55
N SER A 42 7.84 4.29 4.49
CA SER A 42 6.61 3.49 4.48
C SER A 42 6.79 2.20 3.68
N ILE A 43 6.24 1.11 4.20
CA ILE A 43 6.08 -0.18 3.51
C ILE A 43 4.61 -0.38 3.19
N GLY A 44 3.75 -0.08 4.15
CA GLY A 44 2.31 0.00 4.02
C GLY A 44 1.82 1.17 4.83
N ALA A 45 0.85 1.90 4.33
CA ALA A 45 0.35 3.09 5.00
C ALA A 45 -1.08 3.43 4.57
N TYR A 46 -1.74 4.26 5.37
CA TYR A 46 -3.08 4.75 5.14
C TYR A 46 -3.20 6.17 5.70
N ASN A 47 -3.83 7.10 4.97
CA ASN A 47 -4.00 8.48 5.41
C ASN A 47 -5.46 8.84 5.73
N ASP A 48 -5.67 10.04 6.27
CA ASP A 48 -6.97 10.52 6.72
C ASP A 48 -7.94 10.93 5.59
N VAL A 49 -7.44 11.01 4.35
CA VAL A 49 -8.27 11.18 3.14
C VAL A 49 -8.51 9.85 2.41
N SER A 50 -8.28 8.72 3.09
CA SER A 50 -8.57 7.37 2.61
C SER A 50 -7.72 6.89 1.43
N ILE A 51 -6.50 7.42 1.29
CA ILE A 51 -5.49 6.85 0.41
C ILE A 51 -4.71 5.80 1.18
N GLY A 52 -4.56 4.63 0.58
CA GLY A 52 -3.79 3.55 1.15
C GLY A 52 -2.81 2.97 0.15
N LEU A 53 -1.68 2.51 0.65
CA LEU A 53 -0.67 1.87 -0.16
C LEU A 53 -0.08 0.65 0.54
N GLY A 54 0.34 -0.29 -0.27
CA GLY A 54 1.09 -1.45 0.15
C GLY A 54 2.10 -1.85 -0.92
N GLN A 55 3.10 -2.63 -0.53
CA GLN A 55 4.12 -3.08 -1.47
C GLN A 55 4.41 -4.57 -1.31
N LYS A 56 4.95 -5.13 -2.39
CA LYS A 56 5.49 -6.47 -2.45
C LYS A 56 6.76 -6.48 -3.28
N VAL A 57 7.69 -7.37 -2.95
CA VAL A 57 8.89 -7.58 -3.76
C VAL A 57 8.49 -7.90 -5.20
N TRP A 58 9.14 -7.25 -6.15
CA TRP A 58 9.06 -7.55 -7.57
C TRP A 58 10.40 -8.10 -8.06
N ILE A 59 10.40 -9.33 -8.54
CA ILE A 59 11.56 -9.94 -9.18
C ILE A 59 11.48 -9.55 -10.66
N THR A 60 12.24 -8.53 -11.03
CA THR A 60 12.31 -8.04 -12.41
C THR A 60 13.51 -8.62 -13.16
N THR A 61 13.42 -8.62 -14.48
CA THR A 61 14.53 -8.95 -15.39
C THR A 61 15.52 -7.80 -15.60
N GLU A 62 15.29 -6.67 -14.98
CA GLU A 62 16.13 -5.48 -15.06
C GLU A 62 17.57 -5.77 -14.60
N GLN A 63 18.53 -5.85 -15.55
CA GLN A 63 19.92 -6.20 -15.25
C GLN A 63 20.87 -5.00 -15.29
N ASP A 64 20.53 -3.95 -16.02
CA ASP A 64 21.41 -2.83 -16.32
C ASP A 64 21.10 -1.57 -15.48
N ILE A 65 21.09 -1.70 -14.15
CA ILE A 65 21.02 -0.53 -13.28
C ILE A 65 22.40 0.11 -13.23
N THR A 66 22.60 1.16 -14.01
CA THR A 66 23.88 1.89 -14.09
C THR A 66 24.14 2.78 -12.87
N SER A 67 23.10 3.14 -12.13
CA SER A 67 23.21 3.92 -10.90
C SER A 67 22.10 3.52 -9.92
N ARG A 68 22.48 3.33 -8.67
CA ARG A 68 21.55 3.14 -7.55
C ARG A 68 21.39 4.42 -6.73
N LEU A 69 21.88 5.55 -7.22
CA LEU A 69 21.69 6.85 -6.61
C LEU A 69 20.29 7.36 -6.97
N GLY A 70 19.55 7.76 -5.98
CA GLY A 70 18.19 8.28 -6.12
C GLY A 70 17.41 8.17 -4.83
N ASN A 71 16.09 8.28 -4.91
CA ASN A 71 15.22 8.27 -3.75
C ASN A 71 14.95 6.83 -3.30
N PRO A 72 15.24 6.45 -2.04
CA PRO A 72 14.81 5.17 -1.52
C PRO A 72 13.28 5.04 -1.61
N TRP A 73 12.80 3.93 -2.15
CA TRP A 73 11.37 3.74 -2.41
C TRP A 73 10.50 3.90 -1.15
N THR A 74 11.00 3.50 0.01
CA THR A 74 10.27 3.64 1.27
C THR A 74 10.04 5.11 1.64
N TYR A 75 10.94 6.01 1.31
CA TYR A 75 10.77 7.45 1.52
C TYR A 75 9.81 8.05 0.49
N VAL A 76 9.87 7.58 -0.75
CA VAL A 76 8.91 8.00 -1.79
C VAL A 76 7.49 7.62 -1.37
N LEU A 77 7.29 6.38 -0.87
CA LEU A 77 5.98 5.96 -0.38
C LEU A 77 5.54 6.75 0.86
N ARG A 78 6.47 7.11 1.73
CA ARG A 78 6.20 7.98 2.87
C ARG A 78 5.71 9.35 2.42
N ASP A 79 6.35 9.95 1.42
CA ASP A 79 5.94 11.24 0.88
C ASP A 79 4.56 11.15 0.22
N VAL A 80 4.30 10.09 -0.54
CA VAL A 80 2.99 9.85 -1.16
C VAL A 80 1.90 9.84 -0.11
N ILE A 81 2.04 9.03 0.94
CA ILE A 81 0.97 8.92 1.95
C ILE A 81 0.79 10.19 2.77
N GLN A 82 1.84 10.98 2.94
CA GLN A 82 1.81 12.23 3.68
C GLN A 82 1.21 13.39 2.89
N PHE A 83 1.39 13.41 1.55
CA PHE A 83 1.11 14.59 0.75
C PHE A 83 0.11 14.38 -0.38
N ALA A 84 -0.19 13.13 -0.76
CA ALA A 84 -1.16 12.87 -1.81
C ALA A 84 -2.59 12.99 -1.26
N ASP A 85 -3.44 13.69 -2.00
CA ASP A 85 -4.86 13.90 -1.72
C ASP A 85 -5.77 13.11 -2.68
N SER A 86 -5.19 12.41 -3.65
CA SER A 86 -5.88 11.58 -4.64
C SER A 86 -4.93 10.55 -5.25
N ILE A 87 -5.47 9.51 -5.89
CA ILE A 87 -4.68 8.56 -6.70
C ILE A 87 -3.86 9.30 -7.77
N ASP A 88 -4.42 10.29 -8.43
CA ASP A 88 -3.74 11.05 -9.49
C ASP A 88 -2.53 11.82 -8.95
N SER A 89 -2.67 12.46 -7.80
CA SER A 89 -1.56 13.15 -7.14
C SER A 89 -0.49 12.16 -6.68
N ALA A 90 -0.88 11.00 -6.15
CA ALA A 90 0.03 9.93 -5.77
C ALA A 90 0.82 9.38 -6.97
N LEU A 91 0.16 9.11 -8.10
CA LEU A 91 0.81 8.69 -9.35
C LEU A 91 1.80 9.72 -9.85
N THR A 92 1.42 11.01 -9.81
CA THR A 92 2.31 12.11 -10.21
C THR A 92 3.58 12.13 -9.35
N MET A 93 3.48 11.90 -8.06
CA MET A 93 4.63 11.83 -7.16
C MET A 93 5.51 10.61 -7.46
N LEU A 94 4.91 9.45 -7.65
CA LEU A 94 5.61 8.20 -7.93
C LEU A 94 6.37 8.24 -9.26
N VAL A 95 5.76 8.74 -10.34
CA VAL A 95 6.38 8.80 -11.67
C VAL A 95 7.53 9.80 -11.73
N ASN A 96 7.43 10.91 -11.00
CA ASN A 96 8.46 11.96 -10.96
C ASN A 96 9.62 11.64 -10.00
N ALA A 97 9.49 10.61 -9.16
CA ALA A 97 10.57 10.21 -8.26
C ALA A 97 11.78 9.66 -9.04
N HIS A 98 12.98 9.96 -8.56
CA HIS A 98 14.20 9.30 -9.06
C HIS A 98 14.28 7.90 -8.45
N ARG A 99 13.68 6.94 -9.13
CA ARG A 99 13.48 5.56 -8.66
C ARG A 99 14.76 4.75 -8.61
N THR A 100 14.89 3.86 -7.65
CA THR A 100 16.13 3.10 -7.41
C THR A 100 15.94 1.60 -7.18
N CYS A 101 14.71 1.15 -6.94
CA CYS A 101 14.43 -0.23 -6.53
C CYS A 101 13.22 -0.77 -7.27
N SER A 102 13.03 -2.08 -7.23
CA SER A 102 11.91 -2.75 -7.89
C SER A 102 10.93 -3.29 -6.86
N VAL A 103 9.69 -2.83 -6.93
CA VAL A 103 8.58 -3.28 -6.10
C VAL A 103 7.28 -3.27 -6.89
N HIS A 104 6.36 -4.18 -6.57
CA HIS A 104 4.95 -4.01 -6.90
C HIS A 104 4.31 -3.14 -5.84
N LEU A 105 3.55 -2.15 -6.26
CA LEU A 105 2.76 -1.30 -5.37
C LEU A 105 1.27 -1.55 -5.62
N GLY A 106 0.50 -1.59 -4.54
CA GLY A 106 -0.94 -1.42 -4.57
C GLY A 106 -1.25 -0.01 -4.05
N LEU A 107 -2.00 0.75 -4.81
CA LEU A 107 -2.46 2.08 -4.46
C LEU A 107 -3.98 2.13 -4.54
N GLY A 108 -4.62 2.43 -3.43
CA GLY A 108 -6.09 2.51 -3.36
C GLY A 108 -6.56 3.82 -2.78
N GLU A 109 -7.75 4.21 -3.17
CA GLU A 109 -8.46 5.38 -2.68
C GLU A 109 -9.93 5.05 -2.50
N TYR A 110 -10.54 5.54 -1.43
CA TYR A 110 -11.96 5.44 -1.19
C TYR A 110 -12.61 6.82 -1.27
N HIS A 111 -13.41 7.02 -2.27
CA HIS A 111 -14.23 8.21 -2.41
C HIS A 111 -15.60 7.98 -1.75
N ARG A 112 -15.81 8.60 -0.60
CA ARG A 112 -17.14 8.62 0.00
C ARG A 112 -18.01 9.62 -0.76
N ASN A 113 -19.17 9.19 -1.22
CA ASN A 113 -20.17 10.10 -1.76
C ASN A 113 -20.62 11.07 -0.65
N THR A 114 -20.08 12.29 -0.66
CA THR A 114 -20.48 13.37 0.23
C THR A 114 -21.51 14.31 -0.40
N SER A 115 -21.80 14.14 -1.70
CA SER A 115 -22.68 15.01 -2.47
C SER A 115 -24.17 14.69 -2.28
N GLY A 116 -24.49 13.48 -1.82
CA GLY A 116 -25.87 12.99 -1.68
C GLY A 116 -26.61 12.85 -3.01
N ARG A 117 -25.90 12.85 -4.15
CA ARG A 117 -26.48 12.56 -5.45
C ARG A 117 -26.53 11.07 -5.67
N GLU A 118 -27.65 10.55 -6.14
CA GLU A 118 -27.83 9.11 -6.41
C GLU A 118 -26.90 8.57 -7.52
N ASP A 119 -26.34 9.46 -8.35
CA ASP A 119 -25.44 9.12 -9.45
C ASP A 119 -23.93 9.08 -9.03
N ASP A 120 -23.61 9.46 -7.80
CA ASP A 120 -22.26 9.45 -7.22
C ASP A 120 -22.18 8.28 -6.25
N ASP A 121 -21.90 7.10 -6.74
CA ASP A 121 -21.67 5.92 -5.89
C ASP A 121 -20.36 6.08 -5.10
N ASP A 122 -20.35 5.54 -3.87
CA ASP A 122 -19.11 5.30 -3.14
C ASP A 122 -18.18 4.47 -4.04
N ASN A 123 -17.05 5.04 -4.44
CA ASN A 123 -16.14 4.40 -5.37
C ASN A 123 -14.80 4.09 -4.70
N VAL A 124 -14.35 2.86 -4.86
CA VAL A 124 -13.00 2.44 -4.49
C VAL A 124 -12.16 2.37 -5.75
N GLY A 125 -11.26 3.34 -5.90
CA GLY A 125 -10.23 3.27 -6.92
C GLY A 125 -9.09 2.38 -6.43
N PHE A 126 -8.63 1.43 -7.26
CA PHE A 126 -7.44 0.64 -6.96
C PHE A 126 -6.60 0.45 -8.21
N LEU A 127 -5.31 0.73 -8.07
CA LEU A 127 -4.32 0.54 -9.11
C LEU A 127 -3.18 -0.31 -8.60
N GLY A 128 -2.69 -1.14 -9.49
CA GLY A 128 -1.44 -1.83 -9.31
C GLY A 128 -0.32 -1.15 -10.09
N ILE A 129 0.89 -1.15 -9.56
CA ILE A 129 2.02 -0.46 -10.18
C ILE A 129 3.25 -1.35 -10.12
N GLU A 130 3.86 -1.59 -11.28
CA GLU A 130 5.23 -2.07 -11.39
C GLU A 130 6.16 -0.88 -11.33
N TYR A 131 6.91 -0.79 -10.24
CA TYR A 131 7.77 0.35 -9.94
C TYR A 131 9.21 -0.09 -9.87
N SER A 132 10.04 0.42 -10.79
CA SER A 132 11.48 0.17 -10.78
C SER A 132 12.27 1.41 -11.19
N ALA A 133 13.59 1.30 -11.24
CA ALA A 133 14.47 2.37 -11.72
C ALA A 133 14.16 2.77 -13.17
N LYS A 134 13.78 1.82 -14.02
CA LYS A 134 13.53 2.03 -15.44
C LYS A 134 12.05 1.92 -15.81
N GLU A 135 11.32 1.04 -15.16
CA GLU A 135 9.94 0.71 -15.52
C GLU A 135 8.97 1.36 -14.54
N PHE A 136 7.88 1.86 -15.07
CA PHE A 136 6.74 2.38 -14.31
C PHE A 136 5.47 2.08 -15.09
N ASN A 137 4.86 0.95 -14.78
CA ASN A 137 3.66 0.49 -15.44
C ASN A 137 2.50 0.54 -14.45
N VAL A 138 1.40 1.17 -14.86
CA VAL A 138 0.17 1.28 -14.07
C VAL A 138 -0.86 0.35 -14.66
N PHE A 139 -1.55 -0.40 -13.80
CA PHE A 139 -2.55 -1.38 -14.18
C PHE A 139 -3.85 -1.12 -13.43
N ALA A 140 -4.91 -0.88 -14.17
CA ALA A 140 -6.26 -1.17 -13.74
C ALA A 140 -6.59 -2.65 -14.03
N TRP A 141 -7.77 -3.13 -13.66
CA TRP A 141 -8.09 -4.54 -13.87
C TRP A 141 -8.16 -4.91 -15.37
N GLU A 142 -8.55 -3.97 -16.24
CA GLU A 142 -8.61 -4.16 -17.69
C GLU A 142 -7.23 -4.33 -18.32
N ASP A 143 -6.21 -3.76 -17.69
CA ASP A 143 -4.83 -3.77 -18.19
C ASP A 143 -4.05 -5.01 -17.75
N MET A 144 -4.66 -5.87 -16.93
CA MET A 144 -4.01 -7.06 -16.39
C MET A 144 -3.61 -8.06 -17.49
N TYR A 145 -2.53 -8.76 -17.25
CA TYR A 145 -2.07 -9.83 -18.12
C TYR A 145 -3.16 -10.90 -18.30
N ASN A 146 -3.57 -11.11 -19.55
CA ASN A 146 -4.60 -12.10 -19.88
C ASN A 146 -3.96 -13.40 -20.39
N THR A 147 -3.63 -14.30 -19.49
CA THR A 147 -3.09 -15.61 -19.81
C THR A 147 -3.91 -16.72 -19.13
N THR A 148 -3.68 -17.96 -19.52
CA THR A 148 -4.34 -19.11 -18.86
C THR A 148 -4.01 -19.18 -17.36
N GLN A 149 -2.80 -18.75 -16.99
CA GLN A 149 -2.34 -18.73 -15.60
C GLN A 149 -2.78 -17.49 -14.84
N HIS A 150 -3.05 -16.41 -15.57
CA HIS A 150 -3.49 -15.12 -15.04
C HIS A 150 -4.79 -14.67 -15.72
N PRO A 151 -5.96 -15.26 -15.35
CA PRO A 151 -7.23 -14.82 -15.91
C PRO A 151 -7.53 -13.39 -15.46
N VAL A 152 -8.04 -12.57 -16.37
CA VAL A 152 -8.57 -11.25 -16.03
C VAL A 152 -9.87 -11.42 -15.26
N LEU A 153 -9.96 -10.78 -14.12
CA LEU A 153 -11.14 -10.74 -13.27
C LEU A 153 -11.58 -9.27 -13.13
N GLU A 154 -12.82 -9.02 -13.42
CA GLU A 154 -13.39 -7.67 -13.33
C GLU A 154 -13.18 -7.08 -11.94
N ASN A 155 -12.67 -5.86 -11.86
CA ASN A 155 -12.35 -5.15 -10.61
C ASN A 155 -11.30 -5.84 -9.72
N VAL A 156 -10.45 -6.70 -10.27
CA VAL A 156 -9.38 -7.36 -9.51
C VAL A 156 -8.04 -7.15 -10.18
N VAL A 157 -7.12 -6.48 -9.47
CA VAL A 157 -5.72 -6.34 -9.87
C VAL A 157 -4.86 -7.19 -8.94
N TYR A 158 -4.00 -8.04 -9.50
CA TYR A 158 -3.21 -8.95 -8.68
C TYR A 158 -1.87 -9.33 -9.32
N TRP A 159 -0.87 -9.58 -8.48
CA TRP A 159 0.43 -10.12 -8.86
C TRP A 159 0.97 -11.09 -7.83
N ASP A 160 1.73 -12.06 -8.31
CA ASP A 160 2.69 -12.78 -7.51
C ASP A 160 4.09 -12.08 -7.56
N PRO A 161 5.10 -12.55 -6.81
CA PRO A 161 6.41 -11.88 -6.74
C PRO A 161 7.32 -12.16 -7.95
N TYR A 162 6.88 -12.99 -8.89
CA TYR A 162 7.70 -13.38 -10.04
C TYR A 162 7.65 -12.36 -11.17
N VAL A 163 8.46 -12.60 -12.21
CA VAL A 163 8.38 -11.85 -13.47
C VAL A 163 7.00 -12.05 -14.09
N GLN A 164 6.36 -10.97 -14.48
CA GLN A 164 5.00 -11.01 -15.00
C GLN A 164 4.99 -11.09 -16.55
N PRO A 165 3.99 -11.78 -17.13
CA PRO A 165 3.05 -12.68 -16.48
C PRO A 165 3.73 -13.96 -16.00
N SER A 166 3.51 -14.37 -14.76
CA SER A 166 4.16 -15.58 -14.24
C SER A 166 3.44 -16.85 -14.70
N ASN A 167 4.14 -17.99 -14.59
CA ASN A 167 3.55 -19.30 -14.86
C ASN A 167 2.86 -19.92 -13.62
N ASN A 168 2.75 -19.18 -12.53
CA ASN A 168 2.15 -19.66 -11.29
C ASN A 168 0.62 -19.49 -11.34
N THR A 169 -0.12 -20.59 -11.34
CA THR A 169 -1.58 -20.59 -11.40
C THR A 169 -2.26 -20.41 -10.05
N CYS A 170 -1.53 -20.56 -8.93
CA CYS A 170 -2.15 -20.65 -7.61
C CYS A 170 -2.96 -19.41 -7.24
N LEU A 171 -2.40 -18.21 -7.43
CA LEU A 171 -3.09 -16.97 -7.08
C LEU A 171 -4.34 -16.75 -7.94
N GLY A 172 -4.20 -16.88 -9.26
CA GLY A 172 -5.33 -16.74 -10.19
C GLY A 172 -6.46 -17.73 -9.88
N SER A 173 -6.13 -19.00 -9.60
CA SER A 173 -7.12 -20.02 -9.25
C SER A 173 -7.88 -19.69 -7.96
N LEU A 174 -7.19 -19.24 -6.92
CA LEU A 174 -7.81 -18.84 -5.65
C LEU A 174 -8.74 -17.63 -5.82
N LEU A 175 -8.31 -16.65 -6.62
CA LEU A 175 -9.12 -15.48 -6.90
C LEU A 175 -10.39 -15.84 -7.69
N VAL A 176 -10.29 -16.74 -8.67
CA VAL A 176 -11.46 -17.27 -9.42
C VAL A 176 -12.42 -18.00 -8.47
N GLU A 177 -11.90 -18.87 -7.58
CA GLU A 177 -12.70 -19.63 -6.61
C GLU A 177 -13.51 -18.71 -5.68
N HIS A 178 -12.91 -17.58 -5.28
CA HIS A 178 -13.52 -16.65 -4.32
C HIS A 178 -14.12 -15.40 -4.98
N TYR A 179 -14.14 -15.33 -6.31
CA TYR A 179 -14.65 -14.16 -7.03
C TYR A 179 -16.09 -13.81 -6.61
N GLY A 180 -16.35 -12.52 -6.43
CA GLY A 180 -17.62 -11.99 -5.92
C GLY A 180 -17.82 -12.08 -4.40
N ARG A 181 -16.85 -12.62 -3.66
CA ARG A 181 -16.88 -12.75 -2.18
C ARG A 181 -15.51 -12.43 -1.57
N ILE A 182 -14.69 -11.65 -2.25
CA ILE A 182 -13.35 -11.28 -1.78
C ILE A 182 -13.51 -10.15 -0.77
N ASP A 183 -13.47 -10.51 0.51
CA ASP A 183 -13.45 -9.60 1.66
C ASP A 183 -12.15 -9.80 2.47
N ALA A 184 -11.91 -8.97 3.49
CA ALA A 184 -10.70 -9.08 4.29
C ALA A 184 -10.52 -10.47 4.94
N PRO A 185 -11.55 -11.10 5.54
CA PRO A 185 -11.45 -12.49 6.02
C PRO A 185 -11.06 -13.50 4.94
N THR A 186 -11.63 -13.39 3.73
CA THR A 186 -11.30 -14.27 2.60
C THR A 186 -9.85 -14.07 2.16
N VAL A 187 -9.39 -12.83 2.01
CA VAL A 187 -7.99 -12.52 1.68
C VAL A 187 -7.05 -13.13 2.71
N ILE A 188 -7.33 -12.95 4.00
CA ILE A 188 -6.45 -13.44 5.08
C ILE A 188 -6.43 -14.96 5.14
N ARG A 189 -7.59 -15.61 5.14
CA ARG A 189 -7.70 -17.05 5.43
C ARG A 189 -7.51 -17.94 4.21
N ASN A 190 -8.05 -17.51 3.08
CA ASN A 190 -8.19 -18.37 1.91
C ASN A 190 -7.20 -18.01 0.79
N ILE A 191 -6.64 -16.80 0.80
CA ILE A 191 -5.70 -16.36 -0.22
C ILE A 191 -4.29 -16.27 0.35
N THR A 192 -4.00 -15.31 1.23
CA THR A 192 -2.63 -15.06 1.68
C THR A 192 -2.03 -16.19 2.50
N SER A 193 -2.83 -16.85 3.35
CA SER A 193 -2.39 -18.01 4.14
C SER A 193 -2.11 -19.24 3.28
N VAL A 194 -2.94 -19.48 2.26
CA VAL A 194 -2.77 -20.61 1.32
C VAL A 194 -1.56 -20.39 0.42
N LEU A 195 -1.37 -19.19 -0.08
CA LEU A 195 -0.21 -18.81 -0.88
C LEU A 195 1.08 -18.66 -0.06
N LYS A 196 0.97 -18.63 1.26
CA LYS A 196 2.09 -18.36 2.18
C LYS A 196 2.82 -17.07 1.83
N THR A 197 2.05 -15.99 1.61
CA THR A 197 2.57 -14.67 1.23
C THR A 197 2.41 -13.67 2.37
N GLY A 198 3.38 -12.75 2.52
CA GLY A 198 3.43 -11.82 3.65
C GLY A 198 4.01 -12.46 4.90
N ASN A 199 5.19 -13.09 4.81
CA ASN A 199 5.80 -13.82 5.91
C ASN A 199 6.20 -12.93 7.08
N THR A 200 6.78 -11.76 6.84
CA THR A 200 7.23 -10.86 7.90
C THR A 200 6.16 -9.85 8.30
N LEU A 201 5.37 -9.41 7.35
CA LEU A 201 4.26 -8.50 7.51
C LEU A 201 3.16 -8.90 6.51
N ASN A 202 1.95 -9.14 7.02
CA ASN A 202 0.76 -9.33 6.22
C ASN A 202 -0.24 -8.25 6.59
N MET A 203 -0.71 -7.48 5.59
CA MET A 203 -1.59 -6.34 5.79
C MET A 203 -2.70 -6.35 4.73
N VAL A 204 -3.91 -6.15 5.19
CA VAL A 204 -5.09 -5.97 4.33
C VAL A 204 -5.73 -4.63 4.67
N LEU A 205 -5.87 -3.78 3.67
CA LEU A 205 -6.60 -2.51 3.75
C LEU A 205 -8.04 -2.77 3.29
N ASP A 206 -8.98 -2.58 4.18
CA ASP A 206 -10.41 -2.68 3.90
C ASP A 206 -11.01 -1.27 3.87
N TYR A 207 -11.21 -0.76 2.66
CA TYR A 207 -11.71 0.59 2.47
C TYR A 207 -13.19 0.71 2.84
N ASN A 208 -13.99 -0.33 2.61
CA ASN A 208 -15.42 -0.31 2.95
C ASN A 208 -15.64 -0.21 4.46
N GLU A 209 -14.83 -0.95 5.23
CA GLU A 209 -14.87 -0.96 6.69
C GLU A 209 -14.01 0.16 7.31
N ASN A 210 -13.28 0.93 6.51
CA ASN A 210 -12.26 1.88 6.95
C ASN A 210 -11.35 1.27 8.02
N ALA A 211 -10.82 0.09 7.70
CA ALA A 211 -10.05 -0.72 8.63
C ALA A 211 -8.77 -1.28 8.02
N VAL A 212 -7.79 -1.52 8.86
CA VAL A 212 -6.57 -2.23 8.51
C VAL A 212 -6.47 -3.50 9.35
N TYR A 213 -6.28 -4.63 8.67
CA TYR A 213 -5.99 -5.90 9.30
C TYR A 213 -4.50 -6.19 9.13
N ILE A 214 -3.79 -6.41 10.24
CA ILE A 214 -2.35 -6.52 10.20
C ILE A 214 -1.82 -7.62 11.13
N ALA A 215 -0.84 -8.37 10.65
CA ALA A 215 -0.08 -9.32 11.43
C ALA A 215 1.41 -9.17 11.14
N TYR A 216 2.22 -9.43 12.16
CA TYR A 216 3.69 -9.48 12.08
C TYR A 216 4.19 -10.87 12.41
N SER A 217 5.32 -11.26 11.83
CA SER A 217 6.03 -12.49 12.22
C SER A 217 6.51 -12.41 13.67
N ALA A 218 6.64 -13.56 14.30
CA ALA A 218 7.19 -13.70 15.65
C ALA A 218 8.19 -14.84 15.68
N PRO A 219 9.42 -14.63 15.23
CA PRO A 219 10.42 -15.67 15.05
C PRO A 219 10.83 -16.39 16.35
N GLU A 220 10.54 -15.78 17.49
CA GLU A 220 10.84 -16.34 18.82
C GLU A 220 9.61 -16.87 19.58
N ASP A 221 8.47 -17.01 18.91
CA ASP A 221 7.27 -17.55 19.54
C ASP A 221 7.30 -19.08 19.56
N PRO A 222 7.58 -19.73 20.72
CA PRO A 222 7.71 -21.18 20.78
C PRO A 222 6.36 -21.93 20.69
N GLN A 223 5.24 -21.23 20.75
CA GLN A 223 3.89 -21.84 20.80
C GLN A 223 2.99 -21.40 19.65
N GLY A 224 3.41 -20.44 18.85
CA GLY A 224 2.62 -19.87 17.79
C GLY A 224 3.23 -20.04 16.38
N PRO A 225 2.47 -19.75 15.34
CA PRO A 225 3.02 -19.68 14.00
C PRO A 225 4.01 -18.53 13.90
N ILE A 226 5.14 -18.80 13.23
CA ILE A 226 6.21 -17.80 13.03
C ILE A 226 5.79 -16.76 12.01
N GLU A 227 5.27 -17.21 10.87
CA GLU A 227 4.98 -16.40 9.71
C GLU A 227 3.71 -15.56 9.88
N ALA A 228 3.76 -14.29 9.49
CA ALA A 228 2.67 -13.34 9.68
C ALA A 228 1.35 -13.80 9.01
N PHE A 229 1.42 -14.44 7.84
CA PHE A 229 0.24 -14.95 7.14
C PHE A 229 -0.51 -16.06 7.90
N ASN A 230 0.11 -16.71 8.88
CA ASN A 230 -0.50 -17.74 9.74
C ASN A 230 -0.92 -17.20 11.11
N ARG A 231 -0.66 -15.94 11.40
CA ARG A 231 -0.96 -15.34 12.70
C ARG A 231 -2.31 -14.65 12.70
N VAL A 232 -2.83 -14.41 13.91
CA VAL A 232 -4.03 -13.61 14.09
C VAL A 232 -3.76 -12.17 13.65
N HIS A 233 -4.61 -11.65 12.79
CA HIS A 233 -4.55 -10.27 12.37
C HIS A 233 -5.28 -9.37 13.38
N THR A 234 -4.64 -8.28 13.75
CA THR A 234 -5.25 -7.22 14.53
C THR A 234 -6.04 -6.31 13.59
N ARG A 235 -7.33 -6.11 13.86
CA ARG A 235 -8.13 -5.11 13.17
C ARG A 235 -7.94 -3.75 13.82
N ILE A 236 -7.62 -2.76 13.02
CA ILE A 236 -7.46 -1.36 13.42
C ILE A 236 -8.56 -0.56 12.72
N ASP A 237 -9.37 0.13 13.50
CA ASP A 237 -10.39 1.07 13.01
C ASP A 237 -9.68 2.41 12.72
N MET A 238 -9.58 2.77 11.45
CA MET A 238 -8.79 3.93 11.03
C MET A 238 -9.47 5.25 11.43
N ALA A 239 -10.79 5.30 11.42
CA ALA A 239 -11.51 6.49 11.87
C ALA A 239 -11.26 6.78 13.35
N LYS A 240 -11.26 5.74 14.18
CA LYS A 240 -10.95 5.90 15.61
C LYS A 240 -9.50 6.29 15.83
N LEU A 241 -8.59 5.65 15.10
CA LEU A 241 -7.17 5.92 15.22
C LEU A 241 -6.84 7.39 14.89
N PHE A 242 -7.41 7.92 13.82
CA PHE A 242 -7.16 9.31 13.42
C PHE A 242 -7.90 10.34 14.31
N ALA A 243 -8.93 9.92 15.03
CA ALA A 243 -9.63 10.76 16.00
C ALA A 243 -8.95 10.81 17.37
N GLU A 244 -7.91 9.98 17.60
CA GLU A 244 -7.17 10.03 18.87
C GLU A 244 -6.48 11.39 19.05
N PRO A 245 -6.56 11.99 20.23
CA PRO A 245 -5.88 13.25 20.51
C PRO A 245 -4.35 13.06 20.43
N VAL A 246 -3.67 14.08 19.95
CA VAL A 246 -2.20 14.11 19.99
C VAL A 246 -1.76 14.00 21.46
N PRO A 247 -0.87 13.05 21.79
CA PRO A 247 -0.35 12.94 23.14
C PRO A 247 0.30 14.27 23.56
N THR A 248 -0.12 14.82 24.68
CA THR A 248 0.59 15.93 25.32
C THR A 248 1.85 15.34 25.94
N ILE A 249 3.00 15.79 25.47
CA ILE A 249 4.27 15.55 26.18
C ILE A 249 4.22 16.53 27.35
N ASP A 250 3.94 16.02 28.55
CA ASP A 250 4.19 16.80 29.76
C ASP A 250 5.71 16.97 29.84
N ASP A 251 6.18 18.21 29.69
CA ASP A 251 7.58 18.58 29.93
C ASP A 251 7.88 18.33 31.41
N GLU A 252 8.45 17.15 31.73
CA GLU A 252 9.08 16.87 33.02
C GLU A 252 10.50 17.46 33.10
#